data_383225099398002d8d43e6c0b84fcc72
#
_entry.id   383225099398002d8d43e6c0b84fcc72
#
_cell.length_a   1.000
_cell.length_b   1.000
_cell.length_c   1.000
_cell.angle_alpha   90.00
_cell.angle_beta   90.00
_cell.angle_gamma   90.00
#
_symmetry.space_group_name_H-M   'P 1'
#
loop_
_entity.id
_entity.type
_entity.pdbx_description
1 polymer ?
#
loop_
_entity_poly.entity_id
_entity_poly.type
_entity_poly.pdbx_seq_one_letter_code
_entity_poly.pdbx_strand_id
1 'polypeptide(L)'
;GYLAAVKDQYGAALSCGSNTAVLDIYIERDLKQGKLTETEAQELIDHFVMKLRIVKFMRTKEYNELFSGDPTWVTESIGGMGVDGRTLVTKTSFRMLHTLVNLGPAPEPNLTVLWSERLPENFKKFCAEISLKTSAIQYESDDLMRPEMGDDYCIACCVSSMRVGKDMQFFGARANLAKCLLYAINGGKDELAVDKKTGAPLQVSPEFAPISGDGKLDYNEVIKKYDNMMSWLAGVYVNALNLIHYMHDKYSYEALEMALHDTKVRRFFATGIAGLSCAADSLSAIKYANVYPIRNEKGLVVDYRIEGDFPKYGNNDERADQIAVWLVKTFMNKVASHYTYRDSIPTTSILTITSNVVYGKRTGNTPDGRRSGEPLAPGANPMHGRDCHGALASLQSVAKIPFEYARDGISNTFSATHGSLG
;
A
#
# COMPACT_ATOMS: atom_id res chain seq x y z
N GLY A 1 4.04 17.87 -16.29
CA GLY A 1 3.98 17.94 -14.83
C GLY A 1 2.93 18.92 -14.34
N TYR A 2 3.02 20.21 -14.68
CA TYR A 2 2.06 21.20 -14.19
C TYR A 2 0.62 20.93 -14.62
N LEU A 3 0.39 20.58 -15.88
CA LEU A 3 -0.96 20.26 -16.37
C LEU A 3 -1.54 19.02 -15.70
N ALA A 4 -0.73 17.98 -15.49
CA ALA A 4 -1.15 16.80 -14.77
C ALA A 4 -1.50 17.15 -13.31
N ALA A 5 -0.65 17.92 -12.62
CA ALA A 5 -0.91 18.35 -11.25
C ALA A 5 -2.19 19.18 -11.11
N VAL A 6 -2.47 20.10 -12.06
CA VAL A 6 -3.70 20.90 -12.05
C VAL A 6 -4.93 20.07 -12.38
N LYS A 7 -4.80 19.10 -13.29
CA LYS A 7 -5.90 18.23 -13.70
C LYS A 7 -6.25 17.23 -12.61
N ASP A 8 -5.24 16.70 -11.95
CA ASP A 8 -5.41 15.72 -10.90
C ASP A 8 -5.42 16.37 -9.51
N GLN A 9 -6.57 16.90 -9.17
CA GLN A 9 -6.78 17.59 -7.90
C GLN A 9 -6.98 16.64 -6.71
N TYR A 10 -7.10 15.33 -6.96
CA TYR A 10 -7.46 14.33 -5.96
C TYR A 10 -6.28 13.42 -5.57
N GLY A 11 -5.08 13.90 -5.77
CA GLY A 11 -3.89 13.23 -5.29
C GLY A 11 -3.32 12.22 -6.26
N ALA A 12 -3.20 12.58 -7.53
CA ALA A 12 -2.31 11.85 -8.40
C ALA A 12 -0.93 11.87 -7.80
N ALA A 13 -0.36 10.73 -7.80
CA ALA A 13 1.03 10.57 -7.49
C ALA A 13 1.84 10.83 -8.77
N LEU A 14 2.80 11.71 -8.67
CA LEU A 14 3.77 11.97 -9.73
C LEU A 14 5.08 11.30 -9.36
N SER A 15 5.54 10.37 -10.18
CA SER A 15 6.93 9.94 -10.10
C SER A 15 7.82 10.92 -10.85
N CYS A 16 8.86 11.42 -10.19
CA CYS A 16 9.93 12.18 -10.85
C CYS A 16 10.90 11.25 -11.59
N GLY A 17 10.80 9.96 -11.38
CA GLY A 17 11.73 8.98 -11.93
C GLY A 17 12.96 8.81 -11.04
N SER A 18 14.09 8.52 -11.66
CA SER A 18 15.41 8.43 -11.03
C SER A 18 16.31 9.51 -11.62
N ASN A 19 16.14 10.75 -11.16
CA ASN A 19 16.86 11.89 -11.72
C ASN A 19 18.33 11.92 -11.32
N THR A 20 18.70 11.27 -10.22
CA THR A 20 20.08 11.37 -9.68
C THR A 20 21.14 10.89 -10.65
N ALA A 21 20.89 9.82 -11.40
CA ALA A 21 21.85 9.32 -12.39
C ALA A 21 21.97 10.26 -13.61
N VAL A 22 20.85 10.82 -14.06
CA VAL A 22 20.83 11.74 -15.21
C VAL A 22 21.45 13.08 -14.86
N LEU A 23 21.09 13.66 -13.73
CA LEU A 23 21.61 14.95 -13.27
C LEU A 23 23.12 14.88 -12.99
N ASP A 24 23.59 13.74 -12.49
CA ASP A 24 25.02 13.54 -12.21
C ASP A 24 25.91 13.70 -13.45
N ILE A 25 25.43 13.28 -14.62
CA ILE A 25 26.16 13.43 -15.90
C ILE A 25 26.46 14.90 -16.17
N TYR A 26 25.49 15.78 -15.98
CA TYR A 26 25.64 17.22 -16.22
C TYR A 26 26.44 17.90 -15.12
N ILE A 27 26.18 17.56 -13.87
CA ILE A 27 26.87 18.13 -12.72
C ILE A 27 28.35 17.76 -12.77
N GLU A 28 28.72 16.52 -12.99
CA GLU A 28 30.12 16.08 -13.09
C GLU A 28 30.85 16.71 -14.29
N ARG A 29 30.14 16.89 -15.42
CA ARG A 29 30.69 17.66 -16.56
C ARG A 29 31.03 19.09 -16.17
N ASP A 30 30.12 19.77 -15.49
CA ASP A 30 30.27 21.18 -15.18
C ASP A 30 31.27 21.42 -14.03
N LEU A 31 31.35 20.47 -13.08
CA LEU A 31 32.44 20.45 -12.07
C LEU A 31 33.80 20.29 -12.73
N LYS A 32 33.96 19.33 -13.66
CA LYS A 32 35.23 19.14 -14.40
C LYS A 32 35.62 20.34 -15.24
N GLN A 33 34.68 21.13 -15.71
CA GLN A 33 34.90 22.35 -16.48
C GLN A 33 35.11 23.60 -15.60
N GLY A 34 35.04 23.46 -14.28
CA GLY A 34 35.13 24.56 -13.34
C GLY A 34 33.98 25.56 -13.42
N LYS A 35 32.82 25.13 -13.98
CA LYS A 35 31.61 25.95 -14.04
C LYS A 35 30.78 25.88 -12.77
N LEU A 36 30.96 24.83 -12.00
CA LEU A 36 30.35 24.62 -10.69
C LEU A 36 31.40 24.19 -9.67
N THR A 37 31.16 24.55 -8.44
CA THR A 37 31.82 23.98 -7.25
C THR A 37 30.91 22.87 -6.66
N GLU A 38 31.48 22.04 -5.78
CA GLU A 38 30.68 21.01 -5.07
C GLU A 38 29.54 21.63 -4.23
N THR A 39 29.78 22.81 -3.64
CA THR A 39 28.75 23.54 -2.89
C THR A 39 27.61 24.00 -3.78
N GLU A 40 27.93 24.61 -4.93
CA GLU A 40 26.91 25.05 -5.90
C GLU A 40 26.13 23.84 -6.48
N ALA A 41 26.81 22.72 -6.71
CA ALA A 41 26.14 21.47 -7.15
C ALA A 41 25.14 20.98 -6.11
N GLN A 42 25.48 21.01 -4.82
CA GLN A 42 24.53 20.66 -3.74
C GLN A 42 23.38 21.67 -3.67
N GLU A 43 23.68 22.97 -3.77
CA GLU A 43 22.65 24.02 -3.74
C GLU A 43 21.64 23.89 -4.88
N LEU A 44 22.08 23.50 -6.09
CA LEU A 44 21.16 23.22 -7.20
C LEU A 44 20.21 22.06 -6.90
N ILE A 45 20.69 21.01 -6.26
CA ILE A 45 19.85 19.88 -5.85
C ILE A 45 18.92 20.30 -4.71
N ASP A 46 19.37 21.08 -3.74
CA ASP A 46 18.53 21.63 -2.69
C ASP A 46 17.38 22.49 -3.29
N HIS A 47 17.68 23.37 -4.25
CA HIS A 47 16.70 24.16 -4.97
C HIS A 47 15.67 23.29 -5.74
N PHE A 48 16.13 22.20 -6.34
CA PHE A 48 15.22 21.25 -7.01
C PHE A 48 14.24 20.64 -6.01
N VAL A 49 14.74 20.14 -4.87
CA VAL A 49 13.90 19.58 -3.80
C VAL A 49 12.96 20.63 -3.21
N MET A 50 13.41 21.86 -3.00
CA MET A 50 12.54 22.97 -2.55
C MET A 50 11.38 23.19 -3.51
N LYS A 51 11.60 23.14 -4.82
CA LYS A 51 10.54 23.28 -5.82
C LYS A 51 9.55 22.15 -5.76
N LEU A 52 10.01 20.91 -5.54
CA LEU A 52 9.11 19.76 -5.34
C LEU A 52 8.26 19.92 -4.07
N ARG A 53 8.81 20.50 -3.00
CA ARG A 53 8.04 20.81 -1.76
C ARG A 53 6.99 21.89 -1.96
N ILE A 54 7.20 22.81 -2.90
CA ILE A 54 6.26 23.89 -3.21
C ILE A 54 5.13 23.39 -4.13
N VAL A 55 5.36 22.36 -4.92
CA VAL A 55 4.32 21.78 -5.79
C VAL A 55 3.24 21.17 -4.92
N LYS A 56 2.06 21.79 -4.95
CA LYS A 56 0.88 21.32 -4.23
C LYS A 56 -0.28 21.21 -5.22
N PHE A 57 -1.01 20.08 -5.10
CA PHE A 57 -2.24 19.91 -5.85
C PHE A 57 -3.37 20.62 -5.13
N MET A 58 -4.29 21.22 -5.91
CA MET A 58 -5.53 21.74 -5.35
C MET A 58 -6.42 20.55 -5.00
N ARG A 59 -6.73 20.40 -3.72
CA ARG A 59 -7.59 19.34 -3.20
C ARG A 59 -8.91 19.92 -2.72
N THR A 60 -10.01 19.19 -2.89
CA THR A 60 -11.28 19.58 -2.30
C THR A 60 -11.24 19.48 -0.78
N LYS A 61 -12.15 20.23 -0.13
CA LYS A 61 -12.27 20.20 1.33
C LYS A 61 -12.54 18.79 1.86
N GLU A 62 -13.43 18.07 1.20
CA GLU A 62 -13.81 16.70 1.57
C GLU A 62 -12.63 15.74 1.47
N TYR A 63 -11.81 15.88 0.43
CA TYR A 63 -10.59 15.09 0.30
C TYR A 63 -9.59 15.40 1.41
N ASN A 64 -9.38 16.68 1.72
CA ASN A 64 -8.47 17.09 2.78
C ASN A 64 -8.94 16.65 4.17
N GLU A 65 -10.25 16.64 4.44
CA GLU A 65 -10.79 16.11 5.70
C GLU A 65 -10.52 14.61 5.86
N LEU A 66 -10.54 13.87 4.74
CA LEU A 66 -10.33 12.41 4.75
C LEU A 66 -8.84 12.04 4.81
N PHE A 67 -8.01 12.76 4.08
CA PHE A 67 -6.58 12.48 3.89
C PHE A 67 -5.68 13.62 4.39
N SER A 68 -6.14 14.37 5.38
CA SER A 68 -5.35 15.44 5.97
C SER A 68 -4.03 14.91 6.53
N GLY A 69 -2.94 15.52 6.10
CA GLY A 69 -1.60 15.11 6.48
C GLY A 69 -0.92 14.14 5.50
N ASP A 70 -1.65 13.57 4.55
CA ASP A 70 -1.02 12.79 3.48
C ASP A 70 -0.24 13.72 2.55
N PRO A 71 0.96 13.31 2.10
CA PRO A 71 1.73 14.03 1.09
C PRO A 71 1.03 14.00 -0.27
N THR A 72 1.51 14.82 -1.21
CA THR A 72 1.06 14.82 -2.61
C THR A 72 1.69 13.70 -3.43
N TRP A 73 2.62 12.95 -2.82
CA TRP A 73 3.30 11.78 -3.41
C TRP A 73 4.09 12.10 -4.68
N VAL A 74 4.83 13.17 -4.64
CA VAL A 74 5.90 13.41 -5.60
C VAL A 74 7.09 12.54 -5.18
N THR A 75 7.41 11.53 -5.96
CA THR A 75 8.41 10.51 -5.61
C THR A 75 9.67 10.64 -6.45
N GLU A 76 10.82 10.61 -5.82
CA GLU A 76 12.15 10.52 -6.44
C GLU A 76 12.78 9.18 -6.04
N SER A 77 13.11 8.34 -7.02
CA SER A 77 13.77 7.07 -6.80
C SER A 77 15.29 7.24 -6.87
N ILE A 78 16.02 6.69 -5.90
CA ILE A 78 17.44 6.93 -5.71
C ILE A 78 18.23 5.62 -5.67
N GLY A 79 19.30 5.53 -6.43
CA GLY A 79 20.20 4.38 -6.41
C GLY A 79 19.66 3.16 -7.17
N GLY A 80 19.81 1.99 -6.58
CA GLY A 80 19.51 0.71 -7.23
C GLY A 80 20.67 0.15 -8.02
N MET A 81 20.41 -1.00 -8.67
CA MET A 81 21.36 -1.72 -9.50
C MET A 81 20.82 -1.81 -10.93
N GLY A 82 21.68 -1.71 -11.93
CA GLY A 82 21.32 -2.04 -13.28
C GLY A 82 21.15 -3.55 -13.47
N VAL A 83 20.41 -3.97 -14.49
CA VAL A 83 20.28 -5.40 -14.86
C VAL A 83 21.61 -6.05 -15.23
N ASP A 84 22.59 -5.25 -15.62
CA ASP A 84 23.99 -5.67 -15.90
C ASP A 84 24.84 -5.79 -14.62
N GLY A 85 24.28 -5.55 -13.44
CA GLY A 85 24.96 -5.62 -12.16
C GLY A 85 25.75 -4.40 -11.74
N ARG A 86 25.78 -3.33 -12.55
CA ARG A 86 26.39 -2.05 -12.14
C ARG A 86 25.50 -1.33 -11.13
N THR A 87 26.10 -0.63 -10.19
CA THR A 87 25.35 0.29 -9.34
C THR A 87 24.90 1.53 -10.12
N LEU A 88 23.67 1.99 -9.84
CA LEU A 88 23.14 3.27 -10.33
C LEU A 88 23.35 4.40 -9.31
N VAL A 89 24.03 4.12 -8.21
CA VAL A 89 24.39 5.13 -7.21
C VAL A 89 25.47 6.05 -7.79
N THR A 90 25.20 7.35 -7.76
CA THR A 90 26.10 8.41 -8.18
C THR A 90 26.39 9.36 -7.02
N LYS A 91 27.29 10.32 -7.18
CA LYS A 91 27.49 11.40 -6.19
C LYS A 91 26.19 12.18 -5.96
N THR A 92 25.38 12.37 -7.01
CA THR A 92 24.09 13.06 -6.90
C THR A 92 23.07 12.26 -6.10
N SER A 93 23.19 10.92 -5.99
CA SER A 93 22.41 10.13 -5.04
C SER A 93 22.67 10.56 -3.58
N PHE A 94 23.93 10.80 -3.23
CA PHE A 94 24.28 11.35 -1.92
C PHE A 94 23.79 12.78 -1.74
N ARG A 95 23.94 13.65 -2.76
CA ARG A 95 23.46 15.04 -2.71
C ARG A 95 21.94 15.09 -2.50
N MET A 96 21.19 14.20 -3.17
CA MET A 96 19.74 14.13 -3.02
C MET A 96 19.32 13.77 -1.59
N LEU A 97 19.92 12.76 -1.00
CA LEU A 97 19.64 12.38 0.40
C LEU A 97 20.15 13.45 1.38
N HIS A 98 21.25 14.14 1.07
CA HIS A 98 21.79 15.22 1.91
C HIS A 98 20.86 16.43 2.00
N THR A 99 19.93 16.60 1.06
CA THR A 99 18.90 17.65 1.15
C THR A 99 18.07 17.54 2.43
N LEU A 100 17.90 16.32 2.99
CA LEU A 100 17.22 16.11 4.26
C LEU A 100 17.97 16.70 5.46
N VAL A 101 19.28 16.84 5.35
CA VAL A 101 20.11 17.52 6.36
C VAL A 101 20.04 19.03 6.15
N ASN A 102 20.19 19.50 4.91
CA ASN A 102 20.23 20.93 4.60
C ASN A 102 18.88 21.63 4.78
N LEU A 103 17.81 20.98 4.31
CA LEU A 103 16.45 21.54 4.28
C LEU A 103 15.55 20.99 5.39
N GLY A 104 16.05 20.02 6.15
CA GLY A 104 15.27 19.26 7.12
C GLY A 104 14.32 18.23 6.47
N PRO A 105 13.76 17.32 7.29
CA PRO A 105 12.82 16.31 6.80
C PRO A 105 11.52 16.94 6.34
N ALA A 106 10.92 16.36 5.30
CA ALA A 106 9.60 16.74 4.81
C ALA A 106 8.95 15.53 4.11
N PRO A 107 7.61 15.49 4.03
CA PRO A 107 6.92 14.42 3.30
C PRO A 107 7.12 14.52 1.78
N GLU A 108 7.56 15.66 1.28
CA GLU A 108 7.81 15.91 -0.14
C GLU A 108 9.28 16.31 -0.40
N PRO A 109 9.88 15.80 -1.45
CA PRO A 109 9.47 14.63 -2.22
C PRO A 109 9.56 13.37 -1.36
N ASN A 110 8.76 12.34 -1.72
CA ASN A 110 8.97 11.01 -1.16
C ASN A 110 10.28 10.46 -1.73
N LEU A 111 11.34 10.43 -0.91
CA LEU A 111 12.65 9.93 -1.31
C LEU A 111 12.72 8.42 -1.10
N THR A 112 12.71 7.67 -2.19
CA THR A 112 12.72 6.22 -2.16
C THR A 112 14.07 5.67 -2.61
N VAL A 113 14.77 5.02 -1.70
CA VAL A 113 16.00 4.28 -2.02
C VAL A 113 15.63 2.92 -2.58
N LEU A 114 16.05 2.64 -3.81
CA LEU A 114 15.96 1.33 -4.42
C LEU A 114 17.05 0.45 -3.84
N TRP A 115 16.67 -0.33 -2.84
CA TRP A 115 17.59 -1.09 -2.00
C TRP A 115 17.97 -2.43 -2.61
N SER A 116 19.27 -2.71 -2.61
CA SER A 116 19.86 -4.01 -2.93
C SER A 116 21.00 -4.31 -1.95
N GLU A 117 21.18 -5.57 -1.63
CA GLU A 117 22.36 -6.01 -0.85
C GLU A 117 23.69 -5.65 -1.54
N ARG A 118 23.67 -5.55 -2.88
CA ARG A 118 24.82 -5.26 -3.73
C ARG A 118 25.17 -3.77 -3.84
N LEU A 119 24.39 -2.87 -3.22
CA LEU A 119 24.70 -1.45 -3.19
C LEU A 119 26.06 -1.19 -2.53
N PRO A 120 26.78 -0.12 -2.95
CA PRO A 120 28.04 0.25 -2.31
C PRO A 120 27.90 0.45 -0.80
N GLU A 121 28.84 -0.10 -0.02
CA GLU A 121 28.79 -0.05 1.44
C GLU A 121 28.76 1.38 2.00
N ASN A 122 29.50 2.31 1.37
CA ASN A 122 29.48 3.71 1.78
C ASN A 122 28.11 4.35 1.59
N PHE A 123 27.37 3.95 0.52
CA PHE A 123 26.02 4.45 0.29
C PHE A 123 25.03 3.87 1.30
N LYS A 124 25.10 2.56 1.58
CA LYS A 124 24.28 1.91 2.61
C LYS A 124 24.49 2.55 3.99
N LYS A 125 25.73 2.80 4.38
CA LYS A 125 26.06 3.51 5.64
C LYS A 125 25.45 4.91 5.66
N PHE A 126 25.61 5.66 4.57
CA PHE A 126 25.06 7.01 4.48
C PHE A 126 23.53 7.01 4.58
N CYS A 127 22.86 6.09 3.90
CA CYS A 127 21.40 5.92 4.03
C CYS A 127 20.99 5.65 5.50
N ALA A 128 21.70 4.76 6.18
CA ALA A 128 21.45 4.46 7.59
C ALA A 128 21.67 5.68 8.49
N GLU A 129 22.76 6.44 8.28
CA GLU A 129 23.04 7.69 9.02
C GLU A 129 21.92 8.73 8.85
N ILE A 130 21.41 8.88 7.64
CA ILE A 130 20.29 9.80 7.39
C ILE A 130 19.02 9.27 8.03
N SER A 131 18.75 7.96 7.95
CA SER A 131 17.57 7.35 8.59
C SER A 131 17.56 7.47 10.11
N LEU A 132 18.73 7.52 10.74
CA LEU A 132 18.85 7.81 12.19
C LEU A 132 18.52 9.27 12.54
N LYS A 133 18.71 10.18 11.60
CA LYS A 133 18.45 11.62 11.79
C LYS A 133 17.03 12.01 11.41
N THR A 134 16.39 11.26 10.50
CA THR A 134 15.08 11.58 9.94
C THR A 134 14.35 10.34 9.49
N SER A 135 13.03 10.34 9.59
CA SER A 135 12.15 9.27 9.07
C SER A 135 11.69 9.52 7.63
N ALA A 136 12.33 10.43 6.88
CA ALA A 136 11.88 10.87 5.57
C ALA A 136 12.46 10.07 4.39
N ILE A 137 12.97 8.87 4.63
CA ILE A 137 13.46 7.96 3.58
C ILE A 137 12.57 6.71 3.58
N GLN A 138 12.15 6.31 2.39
CA GLN A 138 11.52 5.02 2.13
C GLN A 138 12.53 4.07 1.46
N TYR A 139 12.41 2.78 1.72
CA TYR A 139 13.23 1.74 1.09
C TYR A 139 12.33 0.77 0.34
N GLU A 140 12.70 0.46 -0.91
CA GLU A 140 12.03 -0.51 -1.76
C GLU A 140 13.02 -1.55 -2.26
N SER A 141 12.59 -2.80 -2.35
CA SER A 141 13.49 -3.89 -2.77
C SER A 141 13.76 -3.85 -4.28
N ASP A 142 14.92 -3.35 -4.67
CA ASP A 142 15.37 -3.38 -6.06
C ASP A 142 15.63 -4.81 -6.56
N ASP A 143 16.06 -5.69 -5.68
CA ASP A 143 16.34 -7.09 -6.00
C ASP A 143 15.07 -7.87 -6.41
N LEU A 144 13.90 -7.48 -5.90
CA LEU A 144 12.61 -8.06 -6.31
C LEU A 144 12.04 -7.38 -7.56
N MET A 145 12.20 -6.07 -7.70
CA MET A 145 11.55 -5.29 -8.76
C MET A 145 12.35 -5.26 -10.06
N ARG A 146 13.67 -5.12 -9.99
CA ARG A 146 14.54 -4.94 -11.15
C ARG A 146 14.45 -6.08 -12.19
N PRO A 147 14.42 -7.36 -11.79
CA PRO A 147 14.33 -8.46 -12.75
C PRO A 147 13.07 -8.43 -13.60
N GLU A 148 11.97 -7.91 -13.05
CA GLU A 148 10.68 -7.83 -13.75
C GLU A 148 10.51 -6.54 -14.55
N MET A 149 11.00 -5.41 -13.99
CA MET A 149 10.74 -4.07 -14.51
C MET A 149 11.85 -3.54 -15.41
N GLY A 150 13.06 -4.08 -15.33
CA GLY A 150 14.22 -3.61 -16.09
C GLY A 150 14.82 -2.32 -15.54
N ASP A 151 15.63 -1.62 -16.34
CA ASP A 151 16.39 -0.44 -15.89
C ASP A 151 15.56 0.86 -15.85
N ASP A 152 14.46 0.91 -16.58
CA ASP A 152 13.65 2.12 -16.74
C ASP A 152 12.64 2.35 -15.63
N TYR A 153 12.56 1.46 -14.63
CA TYR A 153 11.55 1.61 -13.59
C TYR A 153 11.95 2.58 -12.49
N CYS A 154 10.94 3.15 -11.89
CA CYS A 154 11.01 3.91 -10.64
C CYS A 154 9.74 3.65 -9.82
N ILE A 155 9.72 4.21 -8.62
CA ILE A 155 8.53 4.14 -7.78
C ILE A 155 7.61 5.32 -8.09
N ALA A 156 6.35 5.01 -8.33
CA ALA A 156 5.29 6.00 -8.41
C ALA A 156 4.48 5.99 -7.11
N CYS A 157 4.09 7.17 -6.66
CA CYS A 157 3.39 7.33 -5.39
C CYS A 157 4.23 6.84 -4.21
N CYS A 158 3.75 5.79 -3.56
CA CYS A 158 4.35 5.24 -2.34
C CYS A 158 5.21 4.01 -2.66
N VAL A 159 4.68 3.04 -3.41
CA VAL A 159 5.22 1.67 -3.48
C VAL A 159 5.09 1.02 -4.86
N SER A 160 4.44 1.66 -5.83
CA SER A 160 4.18 1.04 -7.13
C SER A 160 5.36 1.18 -8.07
N SER A 161 5.91 0.05 -8.53
CA SER A 161 6.96 0.05 -9.55
C SER A 161 6.39 0.22 -10.94
N MET A 162 6.89 1.20 -11.70
CA MET A 162 6.46 1.47 -13.08
C MET A 162 7.64 1.95 -13.93
N ARG A 163 7.67 1.58 -15.20
CA ARG A 163 8.67 2.06 -16.14
C ARG A 163 8.29 3.47 -16.62
N VAL A 164 9.22 4.39 -16.48
CA VAL A 164 9.03 5.80 -16.82
C VAL A 164 8.67 5.96 -18.29
N GLY A 165 7.56 6.64 -18.57
CA GLY A 165 7.07 6.88 -19.92
C GLY A 165 6.57 5.67 -20.70
N LYS A 166 6.55 4.49 -20.10
CA LYS A 166 6.16 3.22 -20.72
C LYS A 166 5.01 2.50 -20.05
N ASP A 167 4.80 2.77 -18.79
CA ASP A 167 3.74 2.17 -17.99
C ASP A 167 2.80 3.25 -17.45
N MET A 168 1.53 2.90 -17.33
CA MET A 168 0.56 3.72 -16.63
C MET A 168 -0.25 2.83 -15.69
N GLN A 169 -0.75 3.41 -14.61
CA GLN A 169 -1.49 2.70 -13.61
C GLN A 169 -2.78 3.46 -13.27
N PHE A 170 -3.89 2.75 -13.27
CA PHE A 170 -5.10 3.23 -12.63
C PHE A 170 -5.20 2.64 -11.23
N PHE A 171 -5.42 3.51 -10.27
CA PHE A 171 -5.68 3.15 -8.89
C PHE A 171 -7.03 3.74 -8.46
N GLY A 172 -7.88 2.89 -7.86
CA GLY A 172 -9.17 3.32 -7.36
C GLY A 172 -9.22 3.23 -5.83
N ALA A 173 -9.98 2.27 -5.34
CA ALA A 173 -10.18 2.03 -3.92
C ALA A 173 -9.55 0.70 -3.48
N ARG A 174 -9.56 0.44 -2.18
CA ARG A 174 -9.10 -0.84 -1.60
C ARG A 174 -10.27 -1.70 -1.19
N ALA A 175 -10.12 -3.02 -1.32
CA ALA A 175 -11.07 -4.00 -0.78
C ALA A 175 -10.78 -4.24 0.70
N ASN A 176 -11.77 -4.03 1.56
CA ASN A 176 -11.65 -4.27 3.00
C ASN A 176 -11.96 -5.75 3.31
N LEU A 177 -10.93 -6.57 3.46
CA LEU A 177 -11.07 -8.00 3.72
C LEU A 177 -11.63 -8.30 5.11
N ALA A 178 -11.34 -7.48 6.12
CA ALA A 178 -11.91 -7.64 7.44
C ALA A 178 -13.44 -7.43 7.42
N LYS A 179 -13.92 -6.42 6.72
CA LYS A 179 -15.36 -6.18 6.53
C LYS A 179 -16.03 -7.28 5.70
N CYS A 180 -15.33 -7.78 4.69
CA CYS A 180 -15.80 -8.91 3.87
C CYS A 180 -16.02 -10.18 4.70
N LEU A 181 -15.18 -10.44 5.71
CA LEU A 181 -15.37 -11.54 6.64
C LEU A 181 -16.66 -11.37 7.47
N LEU A 182 -16.96 -10.14 7.93
CA LEU A 182 -18.20 -9.87 8.67
C LEU A 182 -19.44 -10.04 7.79
N TYR A 183 -19.35 -9.66 6.51
CA TYR A 183 -20.43 -9.96 5.54
C TYR A 183 -20.60 -11.44 5.33
N ALA A 184 -19.53 -12.23 5.25
CA ALA A 184 -19.61 -13.68 5.12
C ALA A 184 -20.30 -14.34 6.32
N ILE A 185 -20.00 -13.88 7.53
CA ILE A 185 -20.62 -14.35 8.77
C ILE A 185 -22.11 -13.98 8.82
N ASN A 186 -22.49 -12.80 8.34
CA ASN A 186 -23.84 -12.27 8.39
C ASN A 186 -24.66 -12.50 7.10
N GLY A 187 -24.20 -13.36 6.18
CA GLY A 187 -24.94 -13.69 4.97
C GLY A 187 -25.13 -12.52 4.00
N GLY A 188 -24.15 -11.59 3.95
CA GLY A 188 -24.16 -10.41 3.09
C GLY A 188 -24.87 -9.20 3.68
N LYS A 189 -25.23 -9.24 4.96
CA LYS A 189 -25.80 -8.09 5.68
C LYS A 189 -24.73 -7.30 6.39
N ASP A 190 -24.88 -5.97 6.37
CA ASP A 190 -23.99 -5.06 7.09
C ASP A 190 -24.36 -5.02 8.58
N GLU A 191 -23.37 -5.24 9.44
CA GLU A 191 -23.56 -5.25 10.90
C GLU A 191 -23.73 -3.86 11.52
N LEU A 192 -23.38 -2.80 10.77
CA LEU A 192 -23.47 -1.41 11.24
C LEU A 192 -24.54 -0.61 10.51
N ALA A 193 -24.80 -0.91 9.24
CA ALA A 193 -25.67 -0.11 8.40
C ALA A 193 -27.09 -0.69 8.35
N VAL A 194 -28.06 0.22 8.30
CA VAL A 194 -29.48 -0.11 8.13
C VAL A 194 -30.04 0.55 6.88
N ASP A 195 -30.97 -0.10 6.25
CA ASP A 195 -31.79 0.48 5.20
C ASP A 195 -32.60 1.64 5.78
N LYS A 196 -32.44 2.83 5.21
CA LYS A 196 -33.06 4.07 5.74
C LYS A 196 -34.59 4.07 5.65
N LYS A 197 -35.18 3.24 4.77
CA LYS A 197 -36.62 3.19 4.57
C LYS A 197 -37.30 2.17 5.50
N THR A 198 -36.65 1.02 5.68
CA THR A 198 -37.24 -0.10 6.43
C THR A 198 -36.68 -0.24 7.84
N GLY A 199 -35.51 0.36 8.14
CA GLY A 199 -34.80 0.14 9.40
C GLY A 199 -34.21 -1.27 9.55
N ALA A 200 -34.33 -2.12 8.52
CA ALA A 200 -33.75 -3.46 8.49
C ALA A 200 -32.22 -3.39 8.26
N PRO A 201 -31.45 -4.43 8.64
CA PRO A 201 -30.05 -4.52 8.28
C PRO A 201 -29.87 -4.39 6.75
N LEU A 202 -28.89 -3.56 6.34
CA LEU A 202 -28.65 -3.33 4.93
C LEU A 202 -28.08 -4.61 4.27
N GLN A 203 -28.78 -5.16 3.29
CA GLN A 203 -28.26 -6.24 2.45
C GLN A 203 -27.32 -5.62 1.40
N VAL A 204 -26.03 -5.94 1.45
CA VAL A 204 -24.99 -5.35 0.58
C VAL A 204 -24.58 -6.26 -0.57
N SER A 205 -24.80 -7.57 -0.42
CA SER A 205 -24.52 -8.59 -1.44
C SER A 205 -25.81 -9.37 -1.78
N PRO A 206 -25.81 -10.25 -2.81
CA PRO A 206 -26.82 -11.29 -2.90
C PRO A 206 -26.95 -12.04 -1.57
N GLU A 207 -28.12 -12.60 -1.30
CA GLU A 207 -28.32 -13.38 -0.08
C GLU A 207 -27.44 -14.63 -0.07
N PHE A 208 -26.56 -14.69 0.90
CA PHE A 208 -25.80 -15.88 1.26
C PHE A 208 -26.35 -16.44 2.57
N ALA A 209 -26.24 -17.74 2.76
CA ALA A 209 -26.62 -18.33 4.05
C ALA A 209 -25.65 -17.82 5.15
N PRO A 210 -26.15 -17.12 6.19
CA PRO A 210 -25.29 -16.68 7.30
C PRO A 210 -24.76 -17.89 8.09
N ILE A 211 -23.80 -17.66 8.98
CA ILE A 211 -23.43 -18.65 9.99
C ILE A 211 -24.63 -18.91 10.89
N SER A 212 -24.99 -20.17 11.06
CA SER A 212 -26.11 -20.58 11.88
C SER A 212 -25.69 -20.92 13.32
N GLY A 213 -26.66 -20.73 14.26
CA GLY A 213 -26.45 -21.06 15.68
C GLY A 213 -25.60 -20.08 16.46
N ASP A 214 -25.54 -20.29 17.77
CA ASP A 214 -24.81 -19.49 18.74
C ASP A 214 -23.63 -20.27 19.36
N GLY A 215 -23.35 -21.44 18.80
CA GLY A 215 -22.19 -22.24 19.18
C GLY A 215 -20.86 -21.64 18.73
N LYS A 216 -19.78 -22.31 19.07
CA LYS A 216 -18.43 -21.96 18.56
C LYS A 216 -18.45 -21.91 17.03
N LEU A 217 -17.86 -20.87 16.45
CA LEU A 217 -17.67 -20.75 15.01
C LEU A 217 -16.83 -21.93 14.48
N ASP A 218 -17.34 -22.61 13.46
CA ASP A 218 -16.58 -23.64 12.76
C ASP A 218 -15.68 -22.99 11.68
N TYR A 219 -14.38 -23.28 11.77
CA TYR A 219 -13.39 -22.68 10.87
C TYR A 219 -13.65 -23.04 9.40
N ASN A 220 -14.01 -24.29 9.11
CA ASN A 220 -14.22 -24.74 7.74
C ASN A 220 -15.49 -24.13 7.13
N GLU A 221 -16.53 -23.97 7.93
CA GLU A 221 -17.74 -23.26 7.51
C GLU A 221 -17.44 -21.80 7.22
N VAL A 222 -16.73 -21.11 8.12
CA VAL A 222 -16.36 -19.70 7.95
C VAL A 222 -15.50 -19.51 6.71
N ILE A 223 -14.46 -20.30 6.51
CA ILE A 223 -13.58 -20.22 5.33
C ILE A 223 -14.36 -20.38 4.04
N LYS A 224 -15.25 -21.36 3.96
CA LYS A 224 -16.08 -21.60 2.77
C LYS A 224 -16.98 -20.41 2.45
N LYS A 225 -17.65 -19.85 3.47
CA LYS A 225 -18.52 -18.68 3.30
C LYS A 225 -17.70 -17.43 2.94
N TYR A 226 -16.54 -17.27 3.55
CA TYR A 226 -15.65 -16.16 3.28
C TYR A 226 -15.06 -16.22 1.86
N ASP A 227 -14.66 -17.39 1.41
CA ASP A 227 -14.19 -17.60 0.04
C ASP A 227 -15.26 -17.21 -1.00
N ASN A 228 -16.49 -17.61 -0.78
CA ASN A 228 -17.63 -17.24 -1.63
C ASN A 228 -17.89 -15.71 -1.60
N MET A 229 -17.81 -15.10 -0.42
CA MET A 229 -18.00 -13.65 -0.27
C MET A 229 -16.86 -12.88 -0.95
N MET A 230 -15.61 -13.34 -0.86
CA MET A 230 -14.48 -12.75 -1.58
C MET A 230 -14.65 -12.86 -3.11
N SER A 231 -15.26 -13.94 -3.61
CA SER A 231 -15.56 -14.07 -5.05
C SER A 231 -16.55 -13.01 -5.52
N TRP A 232 -17.62 -12.79 -4.76
CA TRP A 232 -18.59 -11.73 -5.04
C TRP A 232 -17.92 -10.35 -4.94
N LEU A 233 -17.15 -10.09 -3.87
CA LEU A 233 -16.46 -8.82 -3.66
C LEU A 233 -15.49 -8.52 -4.81
N ALA A 234 -14.71 -9.50 -5.28
CA ALA A 234 -13.78 -9.33 -6.38
C ALA A 234 -14.51 -8.90 -7.67
N GLY A 235 -15.64 -9.51 -8.00
CA GLY A 235 -16.46 -9.15 -9.16
C GLY A 235 -17.00 -7.72 -9.08
N VAL A 236 -17.58 -7.32 -7.96
CA VAL A 236 -18.10 -5.97 -7.74
C VAL A 236 -16.95 -4.94 -7.77
N TYR A 237 -15.84 -5.26 -7.14
CA TYR A 237 -14.68 -4.41 -7.04
C TYR A 237 -14.06 -4.14 -8.42
N VAL A 238 -13.79 -5.19 -9.19
CA VAL A 238 -13.26 -5.05 -10.56
C VAL A 238 -14.23 -4.29 -11.45
N ASN A 239 -15.53 -4.56 -11.35
CA ASN A 239 -16.53 -3.84 -12.16
C ASN A 239 -16.59 -2.35 -11.81
N ALA A 240 -16.51 -2.00 -10.53
CA ALA A 240 -16.45 -0.60 -10.09
C ALA A 240 -15.21 0.11 -10.60
N LEU A 241 -14.04 -0.53 -10.53
CA LEU A 241 -12.80 0.03 -11.08
C LEU A 241 -12.84 0.16 -12.61
N ASN A 242 -13.39 -0.82 -13.32
CA ASN A 242 -13.58 -0.73 -14.78
C ASN A 242 -14.42 0.50 -15.16
N LEU A 243 -15.47 0.77 -14.41
CA LEU A 243 -16.31 1.94 -14.64
C LEU A 243 -15.56 3.26 -14.39
N ILE A 244 -14.75 3.30 -13.32
CA ILE A 244 -13.90 4.47 -13.03
C ILE A 244 -12.88 4.69 -14.14
N HIS A 245 -12.19 3.65 -14.60
CA HIS A 245 -11.21 3.73 -15.70
C HIS A 245 -11.87 4.18 -17.01
N TYR A 246 -13.03 3.62 -17.34
CA TYR A 246 -13.81 4.07 -18.49
C TYR A 246 -14.14 5.56 -18.42
N MET A 247 -14.53 6.07 -17.26
CA MET A 247 -14.84 7.48 -17.06
C MET A 247 -13.61 8.39 -17.20
N HIS A 248 -12.44 7.93 -16.69
CA HIS A 248 -11.18 8.65 -16.89
C HIS A 248 -10.81 8.75 -18.38
N ASP A 249 -10.95 7.66 -19.12
CA ASP A 249 -10.68 7.63 -20.55
C ASP A 249 -11.68 8.48 -21.33
N LYS A 250 -12.97 8.35 -21.05
CA LYS A 250 -14.03 9.13 -21.68
C LYS A 250 -13.81 10.65 -21.62
N TYR A 251 -13.26 11.14 -20.53
CA TYR A 251 -12.98 12.57 -20.33
C TYR A 251 -11.52 12.95 -20.61
N SER A 252 -10.76 12.09 -21.31
CA SER A 252 -9.39 12.33 -21.74
C SER A 252 -8.39 12.55 -20.59
N TYR A 253 -8.72 12.14 -19.38
CA TYR A 253 -7.83 12.25 -18.21
C TYR A 253 -6.59 11.39 -18.42
N GLU A 254 -6.76 10.12 -18.80
CA GLU A 254 -5.67 9.20 -19.13
C GLU A 254 -4.75 9.75 -20.22
N ALA A 255 -5.32 10.27 -21.31
CA ALA A 255 -4.53 10.82 -22.42
C ALA A 255 -3.67 12.01 -21.98
N LEU A 256 -4.18 12.83 -21.05
CA LEU A 256 -3.42 13.95 -20.51
C LEU A 256 -2.25 13.51 -19.64
N GLU A 257 -2.48 12.51 -18.76
CA GLU A 257 -1.44 11.93 -17.91
C GLU A 257 -0.33 11.27 -18.72
N MET A 258 -0.67 10.68 -19.86
CA MET A 258 0.26 9.99 -20.73
C MET A 258 0.82 10.87 -21.86
N ALA A 259 0.70 12.19 -21.79
CA ALA A 259 1.14 13.09 -22.88
C ALA A 259 2.63 12.96 -23.27
N LEU A 260 3.47 12.48 -22.35
CA LEU A 260 4.92 12.26 -22.58
C LEU A 260 5.30 10.77 -22.62
N HIS A 261 4.31 9.86 -22.71
CA HIS A 261 4.57 8.43 -22.79
C HIS A 261 4.86 7.97 -24.22
N ASP A 262 5.44 6.80 -24.33
CA ASP A 262 5.63 6.09 -25.58
C ASP A 262 4.28 5.78 -26.28
N THR A 263 4.33 5.45 -27.55
CA THR A 263 3.13 5.07 -28.32
C THR A 263 2.51 3.75 -27.86
N LYS A 264 3.31 2.87 -27.24
CA LYS A 264 2.85 1.60 -26.66
C LYS A 264 3.00 1.66 -25.16
N VAL A 265 1.89 1.84 -24.48
CA VAL A 265 1.84 1.92 -23.01
C VAL A 265 1.31 0.62 -22.43
N ARG A 266 2.06 0.03 -21.50
CA ARG A 266 1.57 -1.08 -20.66
C ARG A 266 0.69 -0.51 -19.56
N ARG A 267 -0.52 -1.04 -19.43
CA ARG A 267 -1.47 -0.57 -18.43
C ARG A 267 -1.57 -1.55 -17.28
N PHE A 268 -1.50 -1.03 -16.08
CA PHE A 268 -1.77 -1.76 -14.85
C PHE A 268 -3.15 -1.39 -14.29
N PHE A 269 -3.84 -2.41 -13.81
CA PHE A 269 -5.12 -2.30 -13.12
C PHE A 269 -4.85 -2.47 -11.62
N ALA A 270 -4.56 -1.34 -10.97
CA ALA A 270 -4.13 -1.35 -9.58
C ALA A 270 -5.30 -1.59 -8.63
N THR A 271 -5.22 -2.66 -7.88
CA THR A 271 -6.12 -3.00 -6.80
C THR A 271 -5.43 -2.84 -5.46
N GLY A 272 -6.15 -3.03 -4.36
CA GLY A 272 -5.55 -2.95 -3.04
C GLY A 272 -6.34 -3.71 -1.99
N ILE A 273 -5.63 -4.15 -0.96
CA ILE A 273 -6.17 -4.85 0.20
C ILE A 273 -6.04 -3.96 1.43
N ALA A 274 -7.13 -3.83 2.18
CA ALA A 274 -7.17 -3.26 3.52
C ALA A 274 -7.60 -4.32 4.54
N GLY A 275 -7.09 -4.24 5.76
CA GLY A 275 -7.48 -5.11 6.86
C GLY A 275 -6.92 -6.53 6.80
N LEU A 276 -5.79 -6.73 6.11
CA LEU A 276 -5.16 -8.06 5.97
C LEU A 276 -4.88 -8.71 7.32
N SER A 277 -4.14 -8.04 8.19
CA SER A 277 -3.75 -8.59 9.49
C SER A 277 -4.96 -8.83 10.41
N CYS A 278 -5.95 -7.95 10.39
CA CYS A 278 -7.19 -8.13 11.13
C CYS A 278 -7.98 -9.35 10.65
N ALA A 279 -8.09 -9.55 9.33
CA ALA A 279 -8.74 -10.74 8.76
C ALA A 279 -7.95 -12.01 9.06
N ALA A 280 -6.62 -11.98 8.97
CA ALA A 280 -5.76 -13.11 9.29
C ALA A 280 -5.86 -13.50 10.76
N ASP A 281 -5.79 -12.54 11.67
CA ASP A 281 -5.93 -12.77 13.11
C ASP A 281 -7.33 -13.27 13.47
N SER A 282 -8.37 -12.75 12.81
CA SER A 282 -9.76 -13.22 13.00
C SER A 282 -9.93 -14.69 12.61
N LEU A 283 -9.37 -15.10 11.48
CA LEU A 283 -9.37 -16.49 11.05
C LEU A 283 -8.51 -17.37 11.96
N SER A 284 -7.38 -16.85 12.42
CA SER A 284 -6.53 -17.53 13.40
C SER A 284 -7.26 -17.75 14.71
N ALA A 285 -7.97 -16.73 15.22
CA ALA A 285 -8.79 -16.85 16.42
C ALA A 285 -9.88 -17.93 16.27
N ILE A 286 -10.61 -17.93 15.17
CA ILE A 286 -11.64 -18.94 14.88
C ILE A 286 -11.04 -20.35 14.80
N LYS A 287 -9.82 -20.49 14.27
CA LYS A 287 -9.15 -21.78 14.09
C LYS A 287 -8.56 -22.34 15.36
N TYR A 288 -7.93 -21.51 16.19
CA TYR A 288 -7.07 -21.95 17.29
C TYR A 288 -7.61 -21.62 18.67
N ALA A 289 -8.57 -20.70 18.79
CA ALA A 289 -9.30 -20.41 20.02
C ALA A 289 -10.76 -20.87 19.92
N ASN A 290 -11.56 -20.55 20.93
CA ASN A 290 -13.00 -20.76 20.89
C ASN A 290 -13.70 -19.40 20.72
N VAL A 291 -14.22 -19.12 19.54
CA VAL A 291 -14.90 -17.88 19.22
C VAL A 291 -16.41 -18.13 19.10
N TYR A 292 -17.20 -17.43 19.92
CA TYR A 292 -18.65 -17.54 19.95
C TYR A 292 -19.27 -16.25 19.44
N PRO A 293 -20.22 -16.31 18.49
CA PRO A 293 -20.89 -15.13 17.97
C PRO A 293 -21.88 -14.58 18.99
N ILE A 294 -21.94 -13.25 19.11
CA ILE A 294 -22.96 -12.53 19.90
C ILE A 294 -23.86 -11.80 18.92
N ARG A 295 -25.15 -12.11 18.97
CA ARG A 295 -26.15 -11.56 18.05
C ARG A 295 -26.95 -10.44 18.70
N ASN A 296 -27.37 -9.49 17.87
CA ASN A 296 -28.35 -8.48 18.27
C ASN A 296 -29.79 -9.00 18.07
N GLU A 297 -30.77 -8.18 18.46
CA GLU A 297 -32.22 -8.48 18.33
C GLU A 297 -32.67 -8.81 16.90
N LYS A 298 -31.90 -8.38 15.89
CA LYS A 298 -32.16 -8.64 14.47
C LYS A 298 -31.46 -9.92 13.95
N GLY A 299 -30.82 -10.66 14.84
CA GLY A 299 -30.12 -11.90 14.52
C GLY A 299 -28.74 -11.71 13.85
N LEU A 300 -28.25 -10.48 13.72
CA LEU A 300 -26.90 -10.21 13.19
C LEU A 300 -25.84 -10.48 14.25
N VAL A 301 -24.75 -11.10 13.84
CA VAL A 301 -23.53 -11.18 14.66
C VAL A 301 -22.90 -9.80 14.69
N VAL A 302 -22.81 -9.20 15.88
CA VAL A 302 -22.31 -7.85 16.10
C VAL A 302 -21.12 -7.81 17.06
N ASP A 303 -20.86 -8.92 17.78
CA ASP A 303 -19.72 -9.06 18.68
C ASP A 303 -19.30 -10.54 18.81
N TYR A 304 -18.18 -10.77 19.51
CA TYR A 304 -17.60 -12.09 19.68
C TYR A 304 -17.10 -12.27 21.10
N ARG A 305 -17.37 -13.43 21.71
CA ARG A 305 -16.72 -13.90 22.92
C ARG A 305 -15.60 -14.86 22.54
N ILE A 306 -14.39 -14.56 22.97
CA ILE A 306 -13.19 -15.28 22.61
C ILE A 306 -12.65 -15.95 23.88
N GLU A 307 -12.46 -17.26 23.85
CA GLU A 307 -11.90 -18.07 24.94
C GLU A 307 -10.66 -18.81 24.45
N GLY A 308 -9.56 -18.64 25.17
CA GLY A 308 -8.25 -19.16 24.79
C GLY A 308 -7.40 -18.15 23.99
N ASP A 309 -6.17 -18.52 23.74
CA ASP A 309 -5.22 -17.72 22.96
C ASP A 309 -5.07 -18.31 21.54
N PHE A 310 -4.57 -17.48 20.63
CA PHE A 310 -4.38 -17.85 19.22
C PHE A 310 -3.12 -17.20 18.67
N PRO A 311 -2.48 -17.80 17.65
CA PRO A 311 -1.35 -17.20 16.94
C PRO A 311 -1.76 -15.89 16.28
N LYS A 312 -0.92 -14.86 16.43
CA LYS A 312 -1.18 -13.53 15.84
C LYS A 312 -0.15 -13.24 14.77
N TYR A 313 -0.60 -12.68 13.67
CA TYR A 313 0.26 -12.22 12.59
C TYR A 313 1.26 -11.16 13.08
N GLY A 314 2.50 -11.23 12.60
CA GLY A 314 3.58 -10.34 13.03
C GLY A 314 4.52 -10.93 14.08
N ASN A 315 4.46 -12.24 14.34
CA ASN A 315 5.30 -12.93 15.32
C ASN A 315 6.16 -14.06 14.71
N ASN A 316 6.29 -14.09 13.40
CA ASN A 316 6.94 -15.14 12.64
C ASN A 316 6.37 -16.55 12.94
N ASP A 317 5.07 -16.61 13.18
CA ASP A 317 4.34 -17.85 13.45
C ASP A 317 3.63 -18.31 12.17
N GLU A 318 4.08 -19.46 11.61
CA GLU A 318 3.53 -20.00 10.36
C GLU A 318 2.01 -20.22 10.41
N ARG A 319 1.45 -20.49 11.58
CA ARG A 319 0.01 -20.71 11.74
C ARG A 319 -0.83 -19.48 11.42
N ALA A 320 -0.34 -18.29 11.76
CA ALA A 320 -0.97 -17.00 11.44
C ALA A 320 -0.50 -16.45 10.10
N ASP A 321 0.82 -16.52 9.82
CA ASP A 321 1.41 -15.94 8.62
C ASP A 321 0.89 -16.62 7.35
N GLN A 322 0.69 -17.93 7.34
CA GLN A 322 0.13 -18.66 6.20
C GLN A 322 -1.34 -18.32 5.94
N ILE A 323 -2.09 -17.88 6.94
CA ILE A 323 -3.45 -17.36 6.72
C ILE A 323 -3.38 -16.02 5.96
N ALA A 324 -2.48 -15.11 6.33
CA ALA A 324 -2.27 -13.86 5.60
C ALA A 324 -1.85 -14.10 4.15
N VAL A 325 -0.89 -15.01 3.93
CA VAL A 325 -0.45 -15.43 2.59
C VAL A 325 -1.63 -16.00 1.77
N TRP A 326 -2.43 -16.87 2.38
CA TRP A 326 -3.61 -17.44 1.73
C TRP A 326 -4.63 -16.37 1.32
N LEU A 327 -4.89 -15.38 2.18
CA LEU A 327 -5.81 -14.29 1.89
C LEU A 327 -5.37 -13.47 0.66
N VAL A 328 -4.09 -13.10 0.61
CA VAL A 328 -3.53 -12.34 -0.51
C VAL A 328 -3.63 -13.13 -1.82
N LYS A 329 -3.16 -14.38 -1.82
CA LYS A 329 -3.21 -15.25 -3.01
C LYS A 329 -4.63 -15.47 -3.50
N THR A 330 -5.53 -15.81 -2.57
CA THR A 330 -6.92 -16.13 -2.91
C THR A 330 -7.63 -14.90 -3.49
N PHE A 331 -7.52 -13.75 -2.83
CA PHE A 331 -8.20 -12.55 -3.31
C PHE A 331 -7.63 -12.07 -4.65
N MET A 332 -6.31 -12.04 -4.81
CA MET A 332 -5.69 -11.63 -6.06
C MET A 332 -6.04 -12.56 -7.23
N ASN A 333 -6.08 -13.88 -7.02
CA ASN A 333 -6.52 -14.83 -8.04
C ASN A 333 -7.98 -14.59 -8.46
N LYS A 334 -8.84 -14.25 -7.50
CA LYS A 334 -10.24 -13.90 -7.80
C LYS A 334 -10.34 -12.60 -8.60
N VAL A 335 -9.59 -11.58 -8.24
CA VAL A 335 -9.50 -10.33 -9.01
C VAL A 335 -9.01 -10.59 -10.44
N ALA A 336 -7.93 -11.34 -10.60
CA ALA A 336 -7.32 -11.66 -11.89
C ALA A 336 -8.20 -12.52 -12.81
N SER A 337 -9.24 -13.16 -12.28
CA SER A 337 -10.18 -13.96 -13.08
C SER A 337 -11.24 -13.13 -13.82
N HIS A 338 -11.31 -11.82 -13.55
CA HIS A 338 -12.27 -10.91 -14.16
C HIS A 338 -11.65 -10.09 -15.30
N TYR A 339 -12.48 -9.70 -16.26
CA TYR A 339 -12.08 -8.78 -17.32
C TYR A 339 -11.74 -7.40 -16.75
N THR A 340 -10.64 -6.83 -17.18
CA THR A 340 -10.19 -5.49 -16.82
C THR A 340 -10.24 -4.55 -18.01
N TYR A 341 -10.57 -3.29 -17.76
CA TYR A 341 -10.69 -2.28 -18.81
C TYR A 341 -9.41 -2.18 -19.64
N ARG A 342 -9.54 -2.25 -20.99
CA ARG A 342 -8.43 -2.22 -21.95
C ARG A 342 -7.37 -3.31 -21.71
N ASP A 343 -7.78 -4.47 -21.25
CA ASP A 343 -6.88 -5.60 -20.96
C ASP A 343 -5.70 -5.23 -20.07
N SER A 344 -5.93 -4.28 -19.14
CA SER A 344 -4.91 -3.85 -18.19
C SER A 344 -4.55 -4.99 -17.22
N ILE A 345 -3.28 -5.04 -16.85
CA ILE A 345 -2.72 -6.12 -16.02
C ILE A 345 -3.15 -5.91 -14.55
N PRO A 346 -3.92 -6.84 -13.96
CA PRO A 346 -4.30 -6.71 -12.56
C PRO A 346 -3.06 -6.80 -11.65
N THR A 347 -2.93 -5.82 -10.77
CA THR A 347 -1.93 -5.78 -9.70
C THR A 347 -2.61 -5.46 -8.38
N THR A 348 -1.95 -5.69 -7.26
CA THR A 348 -2.49 -5.30 -5.95
C THR A 348 -1.42 -4.72 -5.05
N SER A 349 -1.85 -3.81 -4.18
CA SER A 349 -1.04 -3.29 -3.09
C SER A 349 -1.62 -3.73 -1.74
N ILE A 350 -0.74 -3.89 -0.77
CA ILE A 350 -1.12 -4.02 0.63
C ILE A 350 -0.66 -2.74 1.32
N LEU A 351 -1.43 -1.70 1.09
CA LEU A 351 -1.12 -0.34 1.49
C LEU A 351 -2.43 0.40 1.78
N THR A 352 -2.53 1.10 2.89
CA THR A 352 -3.74 1.87 3.25
C THR A 352 -3.46 3.34 3.49
N ILE A 353 -2.21 3.72 3.69
CA ILE A 353 -1.86 5.06 4.17
C ILE A 353 -2.71 5.36 5.43
N THR A 354 -3.26 6.56 5.57
CA THR A 354 -4.16 6.94 6.67
C THR A 354 -5.60 6.46 6.49
N SER A 355 -5.96 5.90 5.33
CA SER A 355 -7.31 5.39 5.09
C SER A 355 -7.69 4.16 5.94
N ASN A 356 -6.71 3.50 6.59
CA ASN A 356 -6.95 2.45 7.57
C ASN A 356 -7.91 2.90 8.69
N VAL A 357 -7.87 4.18 9.07
CA VAL A 357 -8.79 4.77 10.05
C VAL A 357 -10.22 4.78 9.52
N VAL A 358 -10.40 5.18 8.26
CA VAL A 358 -11.72 5.23 7.61
C VAL A 358 -12.32 3.83 7.46
N TYR A 359 -11.51 2.87 7.01
CA TYR A 359 -11.94 1.48 6.92
C TYR A 359 -12.30 0.92 8.30
N GLY A 360 -11.52 1.23 9.34
CA GLY A 360 -11.79 0.82 10.70
C GLY A 360 -13.12 1.37 11.24
N LYS A 361 -13.41 2.65 10.99
CA LYS A 361 -14.69 3.28 11.38
C LYS A 361 -15.92 2.59 10.78
N ARG A 362 -15.76 1.96 9.62
CA ARG A 362 -16.84 1.26 8.91
C ARG A 362 -16.83 -0.25 9.12
N THR A 363 -16.00 -0.77 10.00
CA THR A 363 -15.90 -2.19 10.31
C THR A 363 -16.33 -2.44 11.75
N GLY A 364 -17.28 -3.32 11.95
CA GLY A 364 -17.80 -3.74 13.27
C GLY A 364 -16.74 -4.47 14.10
N ASN A 365 -17.15 -5.02 15.24
CA ASN A 365 -16.29 -5.90 16.04
C ASN A 365 -15.84 -7.11 15.20
N THR A 366 -14.61 -7.55 15.39
CA THR A 366 -14.04 -8.66 14.62
C THR A 366 -13.65 -9.84 15.50
N PRO A 367 -13.64 -11.07 14.98
CA PRO A 367 -13.36 -12.28 15.76
C PRO A 367 -12.02 -12.35 16.47
N ASP A 368 -11.08 -11.49 16.10
CA ASP A 368 -9.76 -11.31 16.74
C ASP A 368 -9.78 -10.38 17.96
N GLY A 369 -10.95 -9.83 18.31
CA GLY A 369 -11.14 -8.93 19.46
C GLY A 369 -10.97 -7.44 19.15
N ARG A 370 -10.70 -7.04 17.89
CA ARG A 370 -10.70 -5.62 17.49
C ARG A 370 -12.13 -5.05 17.63
N ARG A 371 -12.23 -3.86 18.20
CA ARG A 371 -13.53 -3.19 18.44
C ARG A 371 -13.98 -2.35 17.26
N SER A 372 -15.29 -2.22 17.12
CA SER A 372 -15.91 -1.36 16.12
C SER A 372 -15.39 0.06 16.21
N GLY A 373 -15.04 0.64 15.07
CA GLY A 373 -14.50 2.00 14.99
C GLY A 373 -13.00 2.12 15.19
N GLU A 374 -12.32 1.14 15.77
CA GLU A 374 -10.86 1.15 15.88
C GLU A 374 -10.22 1.09 14.48
N PRO A 375 -9.09 1.78 14.26
CA PRO A 375 -8.34 1.68 13.01
C PRO A 375 -7.96 0.23 12.68
N LEU A 376 -7.95 -0.11 11.39
CA LEU A 376 -7.25 -1.30 10.93
C LEU A 376 -5.74 -1.03 10.95
N ALA A 377 -4.92 -2.08 10.90
CA ALA A 377 -3.48 -1.89 10.73
C ALA A 377 -3.18 -1.21 9.37
N PRO A 378 -2.21 -0.29 9.30
CA PRO A 378 -1.80 0.31 8.05
C PRO A 378 -1.03 -0.71 7.19
N GLY A 379 -1.45 -0.87 5.95
CA GLY A 379 -0.77 -1.77 5.01
C GLY A 379 -0.69 -3.22 5.49
N ALA A 380 0.49 -3.78 5.39
CA ALA A 380 0.80 -5.15 5.81
C ALA A 380 1.27 -5.25 7.28
N ASN A 381 1.22 -4.16 8.03
CA ASN A 381 1.59 -4.17 9.44
C ASN A 381 0.74 -5.16 10.24
N PRO A 382 1.30 -5.78 11.28
CA PRO A 382 0.51 -6.42 12.32
C PRO A 382 -0.47 -5.43 12.97
N MET A 383 -1.54 -5.92 13.54
CA MET A 383 -2.42 -5.10 14.38
C MET A 383 -1.63 -4.58 15.58
N HIS A 384 -1.88 -3.31 15.94
CA HIS A 384 -1.13 -2.62 16.99
C HIS A 384 -1.04 -3.42 18.29
N GLY A 385 0.19 -3.58 18.79
CA GLY A 385 0.49 -4.29 20.03
C GLY A 385 0.40 -5.82 19.97
N ARG A 386 0.27 -6.41 18.79
CA ARG A 386 0.20 -7.87 18.62
C ARG A 386 1.51 -8.54 18.21
N ASP A 387 2.46 -7.78 17.72
CA ASP A 387 3.82 -8.21 17.33
C ASP A 387 4.76 -8.22 18.54
N CYS A 388 4.53 -9.19 19.43
CA CYS A 388 5.20 -9.28 20.74
C CYS A 388 6.58 -9.95 20.69
N HIS A 389 7.00 -10.55 19.58
CA HIS A 389 8.25 -11.29 19.44
C HIS A 389 9.41 -10.44 18.86
N GLY A 390 9.25 -9.13 18.86
CA GLY A 390 10.27 -8.17 18.43
C GLY A 390 10.26 -7.85 16.94
N ALA A 391 11.04 -6.83 16.58
CA ALA A 391 11.05 -6.25 15.24
C ALA A 391 11.37 -7.24 14.12
N LEU A 392 12.36 -8.12 14.34
CA LEU A 392 12.77 -9.09 13.33
C LEU A 392 11.64 -10.09 13.01
N ALA A 393 10.95 -10.57 14.03
CA ALA A 393 9.82 -11.49 13.84
C ALA A 393 8.66 -10.80 13.09
N SER A 394 8.39 -9.52 13.41
CA SER A 394 7.38 -8.72 12.72
C SER A 394 7.71 -8.54 11.24
N LEU A 395 8.95 -8.15 10.92
CA LEU A 395 9.43 -8.02 9.54
C LEU A 395 9.42 -9.36 8.78
N GLN A 396 9.79 -10.45 9.43
CA GLN A 396 9.76 -11.79 8.82
C GLN A 396 8.35 -12.23 8.46
N SER A 397 7.34 -11.94 9.29
CA SER A 397 5.94 -12.21 8.94
C SER A 397 5.51 -11.46 7.69
N VAL A 398 5.86 -10.16 7.59
CA VAL A 398 5.55 -9.34 6.41
C VAL A 398 6.28 -9.86 5.16
N ALA A 399 7.53 -10.25 5.29
CA ALA A 399 8.36 -10.76 4.18
C ALA A 399 7.86 -12.09 3.59
N LYS A 400 7.00 -12.83 4.29
CA LYS A 400 6.37 -14.06 3.76
C LYS A 400 5.24 -13.78 2.76
N ILE A 401 4.72 -12.57 2.72
CA ILE A 401 3.69 -12.19 1.75
C ILE A 401 4.33 -12.22 0.36
N PRO A 402 3.80 -13.02 -0.58
CA PRO A 402 4.45 -13.23 -1.85
C PRO A 402 4.29 -12.00 -2.76
N PHE A 403 5.40 -11.42 -3.17
CA PHE A 403 5.45 -10.20 -3.99
C PHE A 403 4.74 -10.37 -5.34
N GLU A 404 4.79 -11.56 -5.94
CA GLU A 404 4.12 -11.85 -7.22
C GLU A 404 2.59 -11.67 -7.18
N TYR A 405 1.99 -11.70 -5.98
CA TYR A 405 0.56 -11.41 -5.77
C TYR A 405 0.30 -10.00 -5.23
N ALA A 406 1.34 -9.22 -4.97
CA ALA A 406 1.23 -7.87 -4.41
C ALA A 406 2.24 -6.90 -5.06
N ARG A 407 2.28 -6.88 -6.40
CA ARG A 407 3.26 -6.15 -7.21
C ARG A 407 3.21 -4.62 -7.08
N ASP A 408 2.10 -4.07 -6.60
CA ASP A 408 1.99 -2.64 -6.29
C ASP A 408 2.52 -2.29 -4.90
N GLY A 409 3.19 -3.23 -4.26
CA GLY A 409 3.93 -3.05 -3.04
C GLY A 409 3.26 -3.56 -1.78
N ILE A 410 4.10 -3.92 -0.82
CA ILE A 410 3.75 -4.45 0.50
C ILE A 410 4.28 -3.45 1.51
N SER A 411 3.42 -2.53 1.94
CA SER A 411 3.82 -1.45 2.86
C SER A 411 3.91 -1.96 4.29
N ASN A 412 5.06 -1.72 4.91
CA ASN A 412 5.27 -1.94 6.33
C ASN A 412 5.93 -0.71 6.95
N THR A 413 5.31 -0.14 7.98
CA THR A 413 5.86 0.97 8.75
C THR A 413 6.39 0.42 10.08
N PHE A 414 7.67 0.56 10.28
CA PHE A 414 8.33 0.18 11.53
C PHE A 414 8.76 1.43 12.28
N SER A 415 8.41 1.52 13.57
CA SER A 415 8.81 2.63 14.44
C SER A 415 9.81 2.13 15.48
N ALA A 416 10.99 2.75 15.52
CA ALA A 416 11.97 2.54 16.57
C ALA A 416 12.08 3.79 17.43
N THR A 417 12.02 3.63 18.75
CA THR A 417 12.31 4.73 19.68
C THR A 417 13.81 4.90 19.84
N HIS A 418 14.26 6.13 20.10
CA HIS A 418 15.66 6.40 20.35
C HIS A 418 16.20 5.50 21.47
N GLY A 419 17.29 4.80 21.21
CA GLY A 419 17.90 3.85 22.16
C GLY A 419 17.28 2.44 22.17
N SER A 420 16.21 2.16 21.42
CA SER A 420 15.62 0.80 21.35
C SER A 420 16.41 -0.19 20.50
N LEU A 421 17.34 0.28 19.71
CA LEU A 421 18.19 -0.53 18.84
C LEU A 421 19.65 -0.70 19.36
N GLY A 422 19.94 -0.28 20.59
CA GLY A 422 21.24 -0.41 21.24
C GLY A 422 22.06 0.85 21.20
#